data_a430769b556842856bb9d5df92cd0bf1
#
_entry.id   a430769b556842856bb9d5df92cd0bf1
#
_cell.length_a   1.000
_cell.length_b   1.000
_cell.length_c   1.000
_cell.angle_alpha   90.00
_cell.angle_beta   90.00
_cell.angle_gamma   90.00
#
_symmetry.space_group_name_H-M   'P 1'
#
loop_
_entity.id
_entity.type
_entity.pdbx_description
1 polymer ?
#
loop_
_entity_poly.entity_id
_entity_poly.type
_entity_poly.pdbx_seq_one_letter_code
_entity_poly.pdbx_strand_id
1 'polypeptide(L)'
;MTFRNLSLLWLLALVPFALLLLLAREQLRKRIARRFATEHLRGVANPARALRPWLLALALLASILALAGPYRGFTLVPVLAREASRVLIIDVSNSMAAEDVGASRLSAAKAIAKRLADAQEGRVALIVFEASADVESPLTSDSDAVVALLDTLQPGEVGQPGSDVGAAILAGMRLIEADPLTKADIVLISDGEDQGTRVDEAVQRAKLRGIPVSTILIGTAQGSTIPTANGPLRDSTGETVTTYARAESLREIASATGGRLLENPFAEHALDPLLGGARRAGIRLSHARVPIDRYQWPLALAFFALLGGSLANRGAE
;
A
#
# COMPACT_ATOMS: atom_id res chain seq x y z
N MET A 1 -4.80 -28.26 -5.11
CA MET A 1 -4.41 -27.31 -6.15
C MET A 1 -5.41 -26.18 -6.12
N THR A 2 -4.95 -24.96 -6.02
CA THR A 2 -5.76 -23.75 -6.09
C THR A 2 -5.43 -23.03 -7.39
N PHE A 3 -6.39 -22.28 -7.93
CA PHE A 3 -6.23 -21.55 -9.18
C PHE A 3 -6.18 -20.06 -8.91
N ARG A 4 -5.33 -19.33 -9.63
CA ARG A 4 -5.22 -17.88 -9.50
C ARG A 4 -6.47 -17.17 -10.03
N ASN A 5 -6.99 -17.65 -11.15
CA ASN A 5 -8.14 -17.06 -11.85
C ASN A 5 -9.28 -18.07 -12.00
N LEU A 6 -10.09 -18.22 -10.94
CA LEU A 6 -11.24 -19.14 -10.98
C LEU A 6 -12.26 -18.80 -12.07
N SER A 7 -12.40 -17.51 -12.41
CA SER A 7 -13.31 -17.07 -13.46
C SER A 7 -13.00 -17.65 -14.84
N LEU A 8 -11.74 -17.97 -15.13
CA LEU A 8 -11.36 -18.57 -16.41
C LEU A 8 -11.79 -20.05 -16.55
N LEU A 9 -12.15 -20.70 -15.44
CA LEU A 9 -12.67 -22.08 -15.49
C LEU A 9 -14.02 -22.18 -16.19
N TRP A 10 -14.79 -21.08 -16.33
CA TRP A 10 -16.00 -21.07 -17.14
C TRP A 10 -15.75 -21.40 -18.61
N LEU A 11 -14.53 -21.14 -19.12
CA LEU A 11 -14.12 -21.53 -20.47
C LEU A 11 -14.10 -23.05 -20.67
N LEU A 12 -14.11 -23.87 -19.63
CA LEU A 12 -14.21 -25.34 -19.72
C LEU A 12 -15.50 -25.75 -20.39
N ALA A 13 -16.57 -24.95 -20.34
CA ALA A 13 -17.81 -25.22 -21.07
C ALA A 13 -17.61 -25.22 -22.59
N LEU A 14 -16.57 -24.57 -23.12
CA LEU A 14 -16.25 -24.60 -24.55
C LEU A 14 -15.68 -25.94 -25.00
N VAL A 15 -15.08 -26.73 -24.10
CA VAL A 15 -14.44 -28.02 -24.46
C VAL A 15 -15.42 -29.02 -25.02
N PRO A 16 -16.56 -29.35 -24.35
CA PRO A 16 -17.53 -30.26 -24.91
C PRO A 16 -18.15 -29.73 -26.20
N PHE A 17 -18.39 -28.44 -26.30
CA PHE A 17 -18.91 -27.81 -27.51
C PHE A 17 -17.94 -27.96 -28.69
N ALA A 18 -16.67 -27.64 -28.48
CA ALA A 18 -15.62 -27.82 -29.49
C ALA A 18 -15.46 -29.28 -29.91
N LEU A 19 -15.49 -30.20 -28.94
CA LEU A 19 -15.43 -31.65 -29.22
C LEU A 19 -16.59 -32.10 -30.08
N LEU A 20 -17.83 -31.71 -29.77
CA LEU A 20 -19.00 -32.02 -30.57
C LEU A 20 -18.89 -31.52 -32.00
N LEU A 21 -18.42 -30.27 -32.20
CA LEU A 21 -18.18 -29.72 -33.54
C LEU A 21 -17.11 -30.48 -34.30
N LEU A 22 -16.01 -30.87 -33.65
CA LEU A 22 -14.94 -31.63 -34.26
C LEU A 22 -15.42 -33.04 -34.67
N LEU A 23 -16.19 -33.71 -33.82
CA LEU A 23 -16.78 -35.03 -34.10
C LEU A 23 -17.81 -34.95 -35.23
N ALA A 24 -18.69 -33.94 -35.23
CA ALA A 24 -19.67 -33.70 -36.29
C ALA A 24 -18.98 -33.47 -37.63
N ARG A 25 -17.91 -32.63 -37.65
CA ARG A 25 -17.09 -32.39 -38.84
C ARG A 25 -16.45 -33.69 -39.36
N GLU A 26 -15.92 -34.51 -38.47
CA GLU A 26 -15.31 -35.79 -38.86
C GLU A 26 -16.35 -36.78 -39.42
N GLN A 27 -17.54 -36.82 -38.82
CA GLN A 27 -18.64 -37.63 -39.34
C GLN A 27 -19.11 -37.17 -40.73
N LEU A 28 -19.20 -35.84 -40.90
CA LEU A 28 -19.56 -35.27 -42.21
C LEU A 28 -18.54 -35.64 -43.30
N ARG A 29 -17.25 -35.50 -42.98
CA ARG A 29 -16.15 -35.92 -43.87
C ARG A 29 -16.24 -37.40 -44.24
N LYS A 30 -16.48 -38.27 -43.26
CA LYS A 30 -16.67 -39.72 -43.49
C LYS A 30 -17.87 -39.97 -44.38
N ARG A 31 -19.01 -39.27 -44.24
CA ARG A 31 -20.18 -39.37 -45.08
C ARG A 31 -19.89 -38.94 -46.52
N ILE A 32 -19.18 -37.80 -46.69
CA ILE A 32 -18.79 -37.31 -48.01
C ILE A 32 -17.81 -38.28 -48.66
N ALA A 33 -16.78 -38.74 -47.95
CA ALA A 33 -15.80 -39.68 -48.45
C ALA A 33 -16.46 -41.01 -48.92
N ARG A 34 -17.45 -41.53 -48.19
CA ARG A 34 -18.19 -42.73 -48.57
C ARG A 34 -19.01 -42.56 -49.86
N ARG A 35 -19.41 -41.32 -50.18
CA ARG A 35 -20.18 -41.04 -51.43
C ARG A 35 -19.29 -40.93 -52.66
N PHE A 36 -18.03 -40.54 -52.49
CA PHE A 36 -17.12 -40.27 -53.62
C PHE A 36 -15.94 -41.25 -53.72
N ALA A 37 -15.72 -42.13 -52.72
CA ALA A 37 -14.62 -43.10 -52.77
C ALA A 37 -15.00 -44.34 -53.58
N THR A 38 -14.24 -44.54 -54.62
CA THR A 38 -14.19 -45.81 -55.35
C THR A 38 -13.62 -46.92 -54.48
N GLU A 39 -13.97 -48.23 -54.76
CA GLU A 39 -13.64 -49.37 -53.88
C GLU A 39 -12.15 -49.53 -53.58
N HIS A 40 -11.25 -49.03 -54.45
CA HIS A 40 -9.79 -49.10 -54.28
C HIS A 40 -9.24 -48.19 -53.19
N LEU A 41 -9.95 -47.12 -52.74
CA LEU A 41 -9.52 -46.19 -51.73
C LEU A 41 -10.04 -46.48 -50.31
N ARG A 42 -10.82 -47.54 -50.14
CA ARG A 42 -11.39 -47.91 -48.81
C ARG A 42 -10.38 -48.47 -47.82
N GLY A 43 -9.16 -48.85 -48.29
CA GLY A 43 -8.12 -49.46 -47.46
C GLY A 43 -7.24 -48.50 -46.64
N VAL A 44 -7.29 -47.19 -46.89
CA VAL A 44 -6.38 -46.21 -46.26
C VAL A 44 -7.08 -45.40 -45.15
N ALA A 45 -7.87 -46.08 -44.32
CA ALA A 45 -8.40 -45.42 -43.12
C ALA A 45 -7.32 -45.41 -42.03
N ASN A 46 -6.58 -44.33 -41.91
CA ASN A 46 -5.58 -44.15 -40.83
C ASN A 46 -6.30 -44.07 -39.48
N PRO A 47 -6.18 -45.10 -38.59
CA PRO A 47 -6.84 -45.12 -37.30
C PRO A 47 -6.40 -43.94 -36.39
N ALA A 48 -5.22 -43.42 -36.60
CA ALA A 48 -4.70 -42.25 -35.86
C ALA A 48 -5.56 -40.98 -36.06
N ARG A 49 -6.24 -40.84 -37.21
CA ARG A 49 -7.17 -39.72 -37.45
C ARG A 49 -8.37 -39.70 -36.51
N ALA A 50 -8.83 -40.85 -36.07
CA ALA A 50 -9.95 -40.94 -35.14
C ALA A 50 -9.63 -40.34 -33.77
N LEU A 51 -8.35 -40.31 -33.40
CA LEU A 51 -7.87 -39.69 -32.15
C LEU A 51 -7.75 -38.18 -32.22
N ARG A 52 -7.67 -37.58 -33.41
CA ARG A 52 -7.44 -36.14 -33.61
C ARG A 52 -8.44 -35.24 -32.88
N PRO A 53 -9.78 -35.41 -32.95
CA PRO A 53 -10.72 -34.58 -32.24
C PRO A 53 -10.52 -34.63 -30.72
N TRP A 54 -10.17 -35.80 -30.20
CA TRP A 54 -9.89 -36.01 -28.78
C TRP A 54 -8.59 -35.31 -28.35
N LEU A 55 -7.53 -35.38 -29.15
CA LEU A 55 -6.26 -34.69 -28.88
C LEU A 55 -6.43 -33.16 -28.92
N LEU A 56 -7.23 -32.65 -29.86
CA LEU A 56 -7.51 -31.21 -29.93
C LEU A 56 -8.38 -30.75 -28.75
N ALA A 57 -9.35 -31.54 -28.33
CA ALA A 57 -10.15 -31.23 -27.14
C ALA A 57 -9.30 -31.30 -25.86
N LEU A 58 -8.39 -32.26 -25.75
CA LEU A 58 -7.44 -32.36 -24.65
C LEU A 58 -6.48 -31.14 -24.62
N ALA A 59 -6.00 -30.74 -25.77
CA ALA A 59 -5.15 -29.54 -25.89
C ALA A 59 -5.90 -28.30 -25.46
N LEU A 60 -7.16 -28.12 -25.86
CA LEU A 60 -7.99 -26.99 -25.42
C LEU A 60 -8.23 -27.04 -23.92
N LEU A 61 -8.59 -28.19 -23.36
CA LEU A 61 -8.77 -28.39 -21.93
C LEU A 61 -7.49 -28.00 -21.15
N ALA A 62 -6.35 -28.54 -21.57
CA ALA A 62 -5.06 -28.29 -20.90
C ALA A 62 -4.64 -26.83 -21.02
N SER A 63 -4.92 -26.18 -22.15
CA SER A 63 -4.65 -24.73 -22.33
C SER A 63 -5.49 -23.88 -21.39
N ILE A 64 -6.79 -24.19 -21.22
CA ILE A 64 -7.66 -23.47 -20.29
C ILE A 64 -7.18 -23.67 -18.85
N LEU A 65 -6.79 -24.90 -18.48
CA LEU A 65 -6.23 -25.16 -17.15
C LEU A 65 -4.90 -24.44 -16.92
N ALA A 66 -4.03 -24.34 -17.93
CA ALA A 66 -2.80 -23.55 -17.85
C ALA A 66 -3.10 -22.07 -17.63
N LEU A 67 -4.07 -21.52 -18.36
CA LEU A 67 -4.48 -20.13 -18.29
C LEU A 67 -5.12 -19.78 -16.93
N ALA A 68 -5.84 -20.74 -16.30
CA ALA A 68 -6.39 -20.57 -14.96
C ALA A 68 -5.32 -20.44 -13.87
N GLY A 69 -4.04 -20.72 -14.20
CA GLY A 69 -2.91 -20.54 -13.31
C GLY A 69 -2.94 -21.46 -12.10
N PRO A 70 -2.80 -22.77 -12.25
CA PRO A 70 -2.72 -23.68 -11.10
C PRO A 70 -1.46 -23.41 -10.30
N TYR A 71 -1.59 -23.25 -8.98
CA TYR A 71 -0.44 -23.12 -8.08
C TYR A 71 -0.52 -24.15 -6.95
N ARG A 72 0.65 -24.53 -6.44
CA ARG A 72 0.76 -25.45 -5.31
C ARG A 72 1.99 -25.12 -4.48
N GLY A 73 1.75 -24.80 -3.20
CA GLY A 73 2.79 -24.39 -2.28
C GLY A 73 3.16 -22.92 -2.44
N PHE A 74 4.00 -22.46 -1.53
CA PHE A 74 4.54 -21.11 -1.52
C PHE A 74 6.05 -21.20 -1.40
N THR A 75 6.75 -20.38 -2.15
CA THR A 75 8.18 -20.18 -1.94
C THR A 75 8.37 -18.91 -1.12
N LEU A 76 9.30 -18.94 -0.18
CA LEU A 76 9.72 -17.76 0.55
C LEU A 76 10.75 -17.05 -0.31
N VAL A 77 10.33 -16.01 -1.00
CA VAL A 77 11.26 -15.16 -1.74
C VAL A 77 11.73 -14.07 -0.78
N PRO A 78 13.05 -13.90 -0.59
CA PRO A 78 13.55 -12.77 0.15
C PRO A 78 13.13 -11.50 -0.62
N VAL A 79 12.11 -10.84 -0.11
CA VAL A 79 11.79 -9.48 -0.53
C VAL A 79 12.63 -8.61 0.38
N LEU A 80 13.44 -7.77 -0.22
CA LEU A 80 14.01 -6.65 0.50
C LEU A 80 12.79 -5.87 1.01
N ALA A 81 12.40 -6.14 2.26
CA ALA A 81 11.50 -5.24 2.96
C ALA A 81 12.29 -3.96 3.14
N ARG A 82 12.35 -3.23 2.06
CA ARG A 82 12.69 -1.83 2.10
C ARG A 82 11.57 -1.17 2.87
N GLU A 83 12.01 -0.40 3.84
CA GLU A 83 11.40 0.85 4.15
C GLU A 83 10.46 0.76 5.35
N ALA A 84 11.03 1.07 6.50
CA ALA A 84 10.24 1.71 7.53
C ALA A 84 9.56 2.92 6.91
N SER A 85 8.24 2.96 6.94
CA SER A 85 7.50 4.14 6.53
C SER A 85 7.30 5.04 7.73
N ARG A 86 7.44 6.34 7.54
CA ARG A 86 7.19 7.35 8.56
C ARG A 86 6.10 8.30 8.11
N VAL A 87 5.12 8.54 8.96
CA VAL A 87 4.12 9.57 8.74
C VAL A 87 4.46 10.75 9.66
N LEU A 88 4.82 11.86 9.06
CA LEU A 88 5.00 13.13 9.76
C LEU A 88 3.65 13.85 9.81
N ILE A 89 3.23 14.20 11.01
CA ILE A 89 1.99 14.94 11.25
C ILE A 89 2.37 16.25 11.92
N ILE A 90 2.01 17.37 11.30
CA ILE A 90 2.40 18.71 11.74
C ILE A 90 1.15 19.52 12.02
N ASP A 91 1.13 20.09 13.22
CA ASP A 91 0.16 21.10 13.62
C ASP A 91 0.43 22.40 12.87
N VAL A 92 -0.56 22.91 12.16
CA VAL A 92 -0.49 24.21 11.47
C VAL A 92 -1.55 25.17 12.00
N SER A 93 -2.12 24.90 13.18
CA SER A 93 -3.07 25.78 13.85
C SER A 93 -2.47 27.15 14.14
N ASN A 94 -3.32 28.14 14.37
CA ASN A 94 -2.90 29.51 14.61
C ASN A 94 -1.93 29.66 15.81
N SER A 95 -2.02 28.78 16.83
CA SER A 95 -1.12 28.76 17.97
C SER A 95 0.34 28.47 17.57
N MET A 96 0.55 27.80 16.45
CA MET A 96 1.87 27.50 15.91
C MET A 96 2.59 28.73 15.30
N ALA A 97 1.89 29.88 15.19
CA ALA A 97 2.52 31.15 14.87
C ALA A 97 3.23 31.81 16.06
N ALA A 98 2.99 31.35 17.30
CA ALA A 98 3.63 31.88 18.50
C ALA A 98 5.16 31.74 18.45
N GLU A 99 5.87 32.74 19.03
CA GLU A 99 7.34 32.90 18.94
C GLU A 99 8.03 32.68 20.28
N ASP A 100 7.76 31.61 20.99
CA ASP A 100 8.32 31.31 22.32
C ASP A 100 9.51 30.34 22.31
N VAL A 101 9.95 29.90 21.14
CA VAL A 101 11.06 28.92 20.95
C VAL A 101 12.24 29.51 20.14
N GLY A 102 12.39 30.86 20.14
CA GLY A 102 13.43 31.57 19.37
C GLY A 102 13.07 31.81 17.88
N ALA A 103 12.01 31.19 17.42
CA ALA A 103 11.35 31.36 16.11
C ALA A 103 9.87 31.09 16.29
N SER A 104 9.05 31.13 15.22
CA SER A 104 7.69 30.63 15.34
C SER A 104 7.71 29.10 15.59
N ARG A 105 6.75 28.61 16.39
CA ARG A 105 6.59 27.16 16.66
C ARG A 105 6.55 26.36 15.37
N LEU A 106 5.83 26.84 14.34
CA LEU A 106 5.76 26.19 13.04
C LEU A 106 7.13 26.13 12.34
N SER A 107 7.92 27.22 12.40
CA SER A 107 9.27 27.23 11.81
C SER A 107 10.19 26.20 12.49
N ALA A 108 10.08 26.08 13.81
CA ALA A 108 10.79 25.08 14.59
C ALA A 108 10.33 23.65 14.26
N ALA A 109 9.00 23.43 14.14
CA ALA A 109 8.42 22.16 13.72
C ALA A 109 8.88 21.73 12.32
N LYS A 110 8.90 22.66 11.36
CA LYS A 110 9.43 22.43 10.00
C LYS A 110 10.90 21.99 10.02
N ALA A 111 11.74 22.67 10.80
CA ALA A 111 13.17 22.34 10.91
C ALA A 111 13.38 20.92 11.46
N ILE A 112 12.59 20.52 12.46
CA ILE A 112 12.63 19.16 13.02
C ILE A 112 12.11 18.15 12.00
N ALA A 113 10.97 18.41 11.36
CA ALA A 113 10.36 17.55 10.37
C ALA A 113 11.30 17.28 9.18
N LYS A 114 12.01 18.31 8.69
CA LYS A 114 13.04 18.18 7.65
C LYS A 114 14.14 17.21 8.07
N ARG A 115 14.70 17.39 9.27
CA ARG A 115 15.74 16.48 9.79
C ARG A 115 15.25 15.04 9.90
N LEU A 116 13.98 14.84 10.25
CA LEU A 116 13.36 13.50 10.32
C LEU A 116 13.09 12.90 8.93
N ALA A 117 12.71 13.72 7.96
CA ALA A 117 12.51 13.30 6.57
C ALA A 117 13.84 12.94 5.90
N ASP A 118 14.86 13.77 6.03
CA ASP A 118 16.20 13.55 5.46
C ASP A 118 16.89 12.31 6.04
N ALA A 119 16.66 12.02 7.33
CA ALA A 119 17.25 10.85 7.99
C ALA A 119 16.49 9.54 7.72
N GLN A 120 15.33 9.60 7.07
CA GLN A 120 14.51 8.43 6.80
C GLN A 120 15.07 7.68 5.57
N GLU A 121 15.52 6.44 5.77
CA GLU A 121 15.97 5.57 4.66
C GLU A 121 14.80 4.92 3.90
N GLY A 122 13.56 5.17 4.32
CA GLY A 122 12.35 4.60 3.77
C GLY A 122 11.42 5.64 3.17
N ARG A 123 10.11 5.35 3.24
CA ARG A 123 9.09 6.28 2.72
C ARG A 123 8.62 7.24 3.81
N VAL A 124 8.34 8.46 3.40
CA VAL A 124 7.79 9.50 4.26
C VAL A 124 6.46 9.97 3.70
N ALA A 125 5.50 10.23 4.58
CA ALA A 125 4.27 10.95 4.26
C ALA A 125 4.20 12.22 5.09
N LEU A 126 3.52 13.23 4.60
CA LEU A 126 3.26 14.48 5.29
C LEU A 126 1.77 14.72 5.43
N ILE A 127 1.34 14.94 6.66
CA ILE A 127 -0.01 15.35 7.01
C ILE A 127 0.09 16.66 7.79
N VAL A 128 -0.76 17.58 7.45
CA VAL A 128 -0.99 18.80 8.22
C VAL A 128 -2.35 18.77 8.88
N PHE A 129 -2.50 19.42 10.02
CA PHE A 129 -3.79 19.44 10.68
C PHE A 129 -4.03 20.73 11.47
N GLU A 130 -5.29 21.01 11.58
CA GLU A 130 -5.95 21.98 12.47
C GLU A 130 -7.20 21.29 13.03
N ALA A 131 -8.40 21.87 12.89
CA ALA A 131 -9.66 21.20 13.19
C ALA A 131 -9.94 19.99 12.29
N SER A 132 -9.31 19.90 11.12
CA SER A 132 -9.29 18.75 10.21
C SER A 132 -7.86 18.37 9.84
N ALA A 133 -7.70 17.22 9.20
CA ALA A 133 -6.38 16.73 8.77
C ALA A 133 -6.37 16.51 7.27
N ASP A 134 -5.38 17.11 6.60
CA ASP A 134 -5.14 17.03 5.17
C ASP A 134 -3.82 16.33 4.85
N VAL A 135 -3.83 15.48 3.83
CA VAL A 135 -2.65 14.73 3.38
C VAL A 135 -1.94 15.55 2.31
N GLU A 136 -0.86 16.23 2.68
CA GLU A 136 -0.03 17.00 1.75
C GLU A 136 0.84 16.11 0.85
N SER A 137 1.35 15.01 1.41
CA SER A 137 2.09 14.02 0.65
C SER A 137 1.72 12.61 1.11
N PRO A 138 1.31 11.71 0.20
CA PRO A 138 1.21 10.29 0.51
C PRO A 138 2.59 9.69 0.75
N LEU A 139 2.66 8.40 1.15
CA LEU A 139 3.94 7.71 1.36
C LEU A 139 4.79 7.71 0.09
N THR A 140 5.86 8.49 0.09
CA THR A 140 6.84 8.64 -1.00
C THR A 140 8.25 8.33 -0.54
N SER A 141 9.10 7.83 -1.42
CA SER A 141 10.55 7.71 -1.20
C SER A 141 11.33 8.98 -1.58
N ASP A 142 10.63 9.98 -2.09
CA ASP A 142 11.20 11.29 -2.44
C ASP A 142 11.11 12.21 -1.22
N SER A 143 12.13 12.18 -0.37
CA SER A 143 12.23 13.05 0.81
C SER A 143 12.37 14.52 0.43
N ASP A 144 13.04 14.84 -0.71
CA ASP A 144 13.23 16.21 -1.15
C ASP A 144 11.89 16.87 -1.51
N ALA A 145 10.96 16.12 -2.11
CA ALA A 145 9.60 16.60 -2.37
C ALA A 145 8.86 16.92 -1.06
N VAL A 146 8.99 16.06 -0.04
CA VAL A 146 8.39 16.31 1.29
C VAL A 146 9.00 17.54 1.95
N VAL A 147 10.33 17.70 1.87
CA VAL A 147 11.05 18.88 2.40
C VAL A 147 10.58 20.15 1.71
N ALA A 148 10.37 20.12 0.39
CA ALA A 148 9.85 21.28 -0.36
C ALA A 148 8.43 21.65 0.09
N LEU A 149 7.54 20.68 0.34
CA LEU A 149 6.20 20.92 0.86
C LEU A 149 6.24 21.52 2.28
N LEU A 150 7.13 21.04 3.15
CA LEU A 150 7.32 21.61 4.49
C LEU A 150 7.65 23.10 4.44
N ASP A 151 8.36 23.57 3.42
CA ASP A 151 8.70 24.99 3.29
C ASP A 151 7.48 25.87 2.99
N THR A 152 6.48 25.35 2.31
CA THR A 152 5.27 26.10 1.93
C THR A 152 4.27 26.27 3.06
N LEU A 153 4.28 25.42 4.09
CA LEU A 153 3.28 25.42 5.16
C LEU A 153 3.18 26.78 5.86
N GLN A 154 1.97 27.19 6.18
CA GLN A 154 1.68 28.42 6.91
C GLN A 154 0.69 28.16 8.06
N PRO A 155 0.74 28.95 9.16
CA PRO A 155 -0.27 28.82 10.21
C PRO A 155 -1.64 29.21 9.68
N GLY A 156 -2.68 28.44 10.04
CA GLY A 156 -4.07 28.70 9.60
C GLY A 156 -4.38 28.25 8.18
N GLU A 157 -3.57 27.37 7.58
CA GLU A 157 -3.69 27.00 6.15
C GLU A 157 -4.87 26.07 5.87
N VAL A 158 -5.27 25.22 6.83
CA VAL A 158 -6.39 24.28 6.67
C VAL A 158 -7.77 24.95 6.81
N GLY A 159 -7.78 26.19 7.30
CA GLY A 159 -8.93 27.12 7.15
C GLY A 159 -10.04 26.97 8.18
N GLN A 160 -9.94 26.10 9.16
CA GLN A 160 -10.86 26.03 10.30
C GLN A 160 -10.10 26.12 11.62
N PRO A 161 -10.42 27.10 12.48
CA PRO A 161 -9.72 27.23 13.77
C PRO A 161 -10.01 26.04 14.67
N GLY A 162 -8.98 25.55 15.35
CA GLY A 162 -9.05 24.41 16.26
C GLY A 162 -7.84 23.49 16.07
N SER A 163 -7.81 22.40 16.82
CA SER A 163 -6.81 21.35 16.69
C SER A 163 -7.47 20.00 17.02
N ASP A 164 -7.47 19.04 16.05
CA ASP A 164 -7.96 17.68 16.25
C ASP A 164 -6.83 16.66 15.98
N VAL A 165 -6.05 16.42 17.00
CA VAL A 165 -4.94 15.45 17.00
C VAL A 165 -5.43 14.04 16.66
N GLY A 166 -6.63 13.66 17.13
CA GLY A 166 -7.22 12.35 16.85
C GLY A 166 -7.49 12.15 15.36
N ALA A 167 -8.05 13.19 14.69
CA ALA A 167 -8.28 13.17 13.25
C ALA A 167 -6.98 12.98 12.47
N ALA A 168 -5.93 13.68 12.88
CA ALA A 168 -4.61 13.63 12.24
C ALA A 168 -3.97 12.24 12.37
N ILE A 169 -3.98 11.64 13.54
CA ILE A 169 -3.48 10.27 13.77
C ILE A 169 -4.30 9.26 12.93
N LEU A 170 -5.62 9.38 12.91
CA LEU A 170 -6.49 8.51 12.10
C LEU A 170 -6.22 8.65 10.59
N ALA A 171 -5.88 9.85 10.11
CA ALA A 171 -5.45 10.06 8.73
C ALA A 171 -4.12 9.33 8.44
N GLY A 172 -3.14 9.45 9.33
CA GLY A 172 -1.87 8.72 9.25
C GLY A 172 -2.06 7.20 9.26
N MET A 173 -2.94 6.71 10.12
CA MET A 173 -3.30 5.29 10.17
C MET A 173 -3.87 4.78 8.84
N ARG A 174 -4.74 5.57 8.18
CA ARG A 174 -5.29 5.19 6.87
C ARG A 174 -4.21 5.05 5.80
N LEU A 175 -3.20 5.94 5.79
CA LEU A 175 -2.07 5.84 4.86
C LEU A 175 -1.24 4.57 5.09
N ILE A 176 -0.98 4.23 6.36
CA ILE A 176 -0.21 3.04 6.72
C ILE A 176 -1.00 1.76 6.41
N GLU A 177 -2.30 1.74 6.67
CA GLU A 177 -3.17 0.58 6.42
C GLU A 177 -3.36 0.28 4.93
N ALA A 178 -3.19 1.27 4.06
CA ALA A 178 -3.20 1.08 2.61
C ALA A 178 -1.99 0.27 2.13
N ASP A 179 -0.91 0.19 2.93
CA ASP A 179 0.29 -0.62 2.62
C ASP A 179 0.70 -1.49 3.83
N PRO A 180 0.03 -2.62 4.05
CA PRO A 180 0.19 -3.43 5.26
C PRO A 180 1.52 -4.20 5.37
N LEU A 181 2.39 -4.13 4.35
CA LEU A 181 3.65 -4.89 4.33
C LEU A 181 4.82 -4.14 4.94
N THR A 182 4.67 -2.85 5.26
CA THR A 182 5.73 -2.01 5.79
C THR A 182 5.60 -1.81 7.31
N LYS A 183 6.74 -1.79 8.01
CA LYS A 183 6.77 -1.26 9.38
C LYS A 183 6.65 0.25 9.30
N ALA A 184 5.73 0.80 10.06
CA ALA A 184 5.49 2.23 10.05
C ALA A 184 5.54 2.80 11.47
N ASP A 185 5.93 4.06 11.57
CA ASP A 185 5.77 4.88 12.76
C ASP A 185 5.09 6.21 12.40
N ILE A 186 4.49 6.82 13.39
CA ILE A 186 3.91 8.17 13.28
C ILE A 186 4.71 9.10 14.18
N VAL A 187 5.06 10.27 13.66
CA VAL A 187 5.65 11.36 14.45
C VAL A 187 4.75 12.56 14.36
N LEU A 188 4.16 12.91 15.50
CA LEU A 188 3.26 14.06 15.66
C LEU A 188 4.05 15.23 16.27
N ILE A 189 3.98 16.39 15.64
CA ILE A 189 4.62 17.63 16.09
C ILE A 189 3.52 18.67 16.33
N SER A 190 3.33 19.07 17.59
CA SER A 190 2.27 19.99 18.01
C SER A 190 2.66 20.70 19.31
N ASP A 191 1.95 21.75 19.66
CA ASP A 191 2.02 22.40 20.98
C ASP A 191 1.12 21.71 22.03
N GLY A 192 0.31 20.73 21.60
CA GLY A 192 -0.54 19.92 22.46
C GLY A 192 -1.85 20.58 22.89
N GLU A 193 -2.23 21.71 22.30
CA GLU A 193 -3.56 22.32 22.48
C GLU A 193 -4.60 21.56 21.64
N ASP A 194 -5.03 20.39 22.12
CA ASP A 194 -6.02 19.56 21.44
C ASP A 194 -7.44 19.92 21.87
N GLN A 195 -8.32 20.10 20.90
CA GLN A 195 -9.74 20.38 21.07
C GLN A 195 -10.61 19.25 20.50
N GLY A 196 -9.97 18.21 19.97
CA GLY A 196 -10.65 17.08 19.35
C GLY A 196 -11.21 16.07 20.36
N THR A 197 -12.13 15.25 19.91
CA THR A 197 -12.75 14.20 20.73
C THR A 197 -12.36 12.78 20.31
N ARG A 198 -11.51 12.65 19.28
CA ARG A 198 -11.17 11.36 18.62
C ARG A 198 -9.83 10.77 19.04
N VAL A 199 -9.13 11.37 20.01
CA VAL A 199 -7.81 10.90 20.46
C VAL A 199 -7.86 9.46 20.95
N ASP A 200 -8.86 9.11 21.78
CA ASP A 200 -9.00 7.75 22.32
C ASP A 200 -9.18 6.72 21.21
N GLU A 201 -10.03 7.00 20.20
CA GLU A 201 -10.21 6.12 19.05
C GLU A 201 -8.90 5.94 18.28
N ALA A 202 -8.18 7.02 18.01
CA ALA A 202 -6.92 7.02 17.30
C ALA A 202 -5.84 6.20 18.03
N VAL A 203 -5.71 6.41 19.33
CA VAL A 203 -4.77 5.68 20.21
C VAL A 203 -5.09 4.20 20.24
N GLN A 204 -6.36 3.82 20.44
CA GLN A 204 -6.78 2.42 20.43
C GLN A 204 -6.47 1.74 19.08
N ARG A 205 -6.73 2.42 17.98
CA ARG A 205 -6.46 1.89 16.65
C ARG A 205 -4.95 1.71 16.41
N ALA A 206 -4.13 2.70 16.78
CA ALA A 206 -2.67 2.61 16.68
C ALA A 206 -2.12 1.45 17.53
N LYS A 207 -2.60 1.32 18.78
CA LYS A 207 -2.22 0.24 19.70
C LYS A 207 -2.57 -1.15 19.15
N LEU A 208 -3.79 -1.34 18.63
CA LEU A 208 -4.22 -2.61 18.03
C LEU A 208 -3.38 -3.02 16.83
N ARG A 209 -2.88 -2.05 16.07
CA ARG A 209 -2.02 -2.26 14.90
C ARG A 209 -0.54 -2.34 15.26
N GLY A 210 -0.16 -2.04 16.50
CA GLY A 210 1.23 -2.00 16.94
C GLY A 210 2.05 -0.91 16.26
N ILE A 211 1.41 0.23 15.91
CA ILE A 211 2.03 1.38 15.29
C ILE A 211 2.37 2.40 16.38
N PRO A 212 3.65 2.64 16.66
CA PRO A 212 4.04 3.63 17.66
C PRO A 212 3.78 5.04 17.13
N VAL A 213 3.17 5.87 17.98
CA VAL A 213 3.00 7.31 17.74
C VAL A 213 3.93 8.05 18.67
N SER A 214 5.02 8.60 18.15
CA SER A 214 5.91 9.48 18.90
C SER A 214 5.45 10.91 18.77
N THR A 215 5.57 11.67 19.83
CA THR A 215 5.08 13.05 19.90
C THR A 215 6.22 14.00 20.23
N ILE A 216 6.22 15.17 19.61
CA ILE A 216 7.19 16.24 19.82
C ILE A 216 6.44 17.48 20.24
N LEU A 217 6.73 17.96 21.45
CA LEU A 217 6.15 19.17 21.98
C LEU A 217 6.93 20.37 21.46
N ILE A 218 6.24 21.35 20.88
CA ILE A 218 6.81 22.64 20.47
C ILE A 218 6.13 23.75 21.24
N GLY A 219 6.91 24.61 21.84
CA GLY A 219 6.43 25.74 22.65
C GLY A 219 6.81 25.62 24.12
N THR A 220 6.42 26.61 24.89
CA THR A 220 6.74 26.71 26.31
C THR A 220 5.48 26.76 27.19
N ALA A 221 5.62 26.30 28.43
CA ALA A 221 4.53 26.35 29.42
C ALA A 221 4.29 27.81 29.92
N GLN A 222 5.21 28.73 29.67
CA GLN A 222 5.02 30.15 29.98
C GLN A 222 4.01 30.83 29.08
N GLY A 223 3.80 30.23 27.88
CA GLY A 223 2.91 30.75 26.88
C GLY A 223 3.47 31.96 26.10
N SER A 224 2.83 32.24 24.99
CA SER A 224 3.15 33.38 24.13
C SER A 224 1.90 33.91 23.44
N THR A 225 1.96 35.13 22.97
CA THR A 225 0.91 35.71 22.15
C THR A 225 1.06 35.25 20.71
N ILE A 226 -0.04 35.15 20.00
CA ILE A 226 -0.08 34.79 18.60
C ILE A 226 0.06 36.05 17.74
N PRO A 227 1.16 36.22 16.98
CA PRO A 227 1.34 37.40 16.13
C PRO A 227 0.44 37.30 14.89
N THR A 228 -0.17 38.42 14.52
CA THR A 228 -0.90 38.57 13.25
C THR A 228 -0.45 39.83 12.53
N ALA A 229 -0.80 40.02 11.26
CA ALA A 229 -0.45 41.22 10.50
C ALA A 229 -0.92 42.54 11.16
N ASN A 230 -1.97 42.46 12.00
CA ASN A 230 -2.55 43.63 12.69
C ASN A 230 -2.19 43.72 14.18
N GLY A 231 -1.15 43.04 14.63
CA GLY A 231 -0.73 42.94 16.04
C GLY A 231 -1.13 41.58 16.65
N PRO A 232 -1.08 41.40 17.97
CA PRO A 232 -1.38 40.14 18.62
C PRO A 232 -2.86 39.76 18.42
N LEU A 233 -3.12 38.46 18.24
CA LEU A 233 -4.47 37.94 18.09
C LEU A 233 -5.32 38.30 19.29
N ARG A 234 -6.53 38.80 19.05
CA ARG A 234 -7.52 39.13 20.07
C ARG A 234 -8.73 38.26 19.95
N ASP A 235 -9.32 37.92 21.08
CA ASP A 235 -10.60 37.19 21.12
C ASP A 235 -11.80 38.14 20.82
N SER A 236 -13.02 37.57 20.87
CA SER A 236 -14.26 38.31 20.63
C SER A 236 -14.54 39.41 21.66
N THR A 237 -13.83 39.41 22.83
CA THR A 237 -13.95 40.42 23.87
C THR A 237 -12.88 41.51 23.74
N GLY A 238 -11.92 41.34 22.81
CA GLY A 238 -10.81 42.24 22.56
C GLY A 238 -9.58 41.96 23.45
N GLU A 239 -9.61 40.90 24.24
CA GLU A 239 -8.44 40.48 25.03
C GLU A 239 -7.40 39.76 24.16
N THR A 240 -6.11 39.93 24.50
CA THR A 240 -5.03 39.27 23.75
C THR A 240 -5.03 37.76 24.06
N VAL A 241 -5.08 36.95 23.02
CA VAL A 241 -5.03 35.51 23.15
C VAL A 241 -3.60 35.07 23.45
N THR A 242 -3.43 34.27 24.52
CA THR A 242 -2.17 33.64 24.89
C THR A 242 -2.31 32.14 24.76
N THR A 243 -1.39 31.51 24.04
CA THR A 243 -1.32 30.04 23.85
C THR A 243 -0.23 29.43 24.70
N TYR A 244 -0.43 28.22 25.21
CA TYR A 244 0.46 27.50 26.11
C TYR A 244 0.75 26.11 25.57
N ALA A 245 2.01 25.71 25.54
CA ALA A 245 2.31 24.33 25.19
C ALA A 245 1.93 23.36 26.33
N ARG A 246 1.23 22.27 25.98
CA ARG A 246 0.69 21.27 26.92
C ARG A 246 1.18 19.87 26.58
N ALA A 247 1.94 19.26 27.48
CA ALA A 247 2.54 17.95 27.25
C ALA A 247 1.61 16.77 27.59
N GLU A 248 0.53 16.99 28.33
CA GLU A 248 -0.27 15.91 28.92
C GLU A 248 -0.86 14.98 27.86
N SER A 249 -1.63 15.53 26.93
CA SER A 249 -2.26 14.78 25.83
C SER A 249 -1.22 14.05 24.96
N LEU A 250 -0.13 14.75 24.62
CA LEU A 250 0.97 14.16 23.83
C LEU A 250 1.68 13.03 24.57
N ARG A 251 1.84 13.13 25.88
CA ARG A 251 2.44 12.09 26.73
C ARG A 251 1.56 10.84 26.79
N GLU A 252 0.26 11.02 26.93
CA GLU A 252 -0.71 9.92 26.93
C GLU A 252 -0.71 9.16 25.60
N ILE A 253 -0.76 9.88 24.48
CA ILE A 253 -0.68 9.30 23.13
C ILE A 253 0.60 8.46 22.96
N ALA A 254 1.75 9.05 23.26
CA ALA A 254 3.02 8.38 23.11
C ALA A 254 3.13 7.12 23.99
N SER A 255 2.80 7.24 25.28
CA SER A 255 2.90 6.12 26.21
C SER A 255 1.94 4.97 25.87
N ALA A 256 0.71 5.28 25.48
CA ALA A 256 -0.31 4.29 25.17
C ALA A 256 -0.01 3.49 23.88
N THR A 257 0.69 4.11 22.91
CA THR A 257 1.01 3.50 21.62
C THR A 257 2.42 2.90 21.56
N GLY A 258 3.22 3.06 22.62
CA GLY A 258 4.61 2.61 22.67
C GLY A 258 5.59 3.52 21.91
N GLY A 259 5.17 4.74 21.59
CA GLY A 259 6.00 5.81 21.08
C GLY A 259 6.78 6.54 22.17
N ARG A 260 7.33 7.70 21.84
CA ARG A 260 8.12 8.54 22.76
C ARG A 260 7.64 9.99 22.69
N LEU A 261 7.56 10.63 23.86
CA LEU A 261 7.40 12.09 23.94
C LEU A 261 8.78 12.77 24.01
N LEU A 262 8.97 13.80 23.19
CA LEU A 262 10.11 14.73 23.26
C LEU A 262 9.59 16.10 23.69
N GLU A 263 9.85 16.49 24.93
CA GLU A 263 9.43 17.80 25.48
C GLU A 263 10.44 18.92 25.15
N ASN A 264 11.70 18.57 24.95
CA ASN A 264 12.75 19.52 24.56
C ASN A 264 13.47 19.02 23.30
N PRO A 265 12.88 19.21 22.12
CA PRO A 265 13.45 18.69 20.86
C PRO A 265 14.71 19.43 20.41
N PHE A 266 15.06 20.58 21.03
CA PHE A 266 16.21 21.38 20.70
C PHE A 266 17.46 21.00 21.50
N ALA A 267 17.33 20.13 22.52
CA ALA A 267 18.48 19.64 23.26
C ALA A 267 19.39 18.81 22.35
N GLU A 268 20.66 18.78 22.67
CA GLU A 268 21.66 18.00 21.96
C GLU A 268 21.25 16.50 21.99
N HIS A 269 21.27 15.85 20.84
CA HIS A 269 20.87 14.44 20.67
C HIS A 269 19.40 14.10 21.01
N ALA A 270 18.53 15.07 21.25
CA ALA A 270 17.12 14.80 21.58
C ALA A 270 16.38 13.99 20.51
N LEU A 271 16.69 14.21 19.22
CA LEU A 271 16.07 13.51 18.09
C LEU A 271 16.67 12.11 17.81
N ASP A 272 17.83 11.77 18.38
CA ASP A 272 18.51 10.50 18.10
C ASP A 272 17.65 9.26 18.29
N PRO A 273 16.75 9.17 19.29
CA PRO A 273 15.86 8.04 19.43
C PRO A 273 14.90 7.85 18.24
N LEU A 274 14.48 8.93 17.59
CA LEU A 274 13.62 8.92 16.41
C LEU A 274 14.42 8.72 15.13
N LEU A 275 15.62 9.28 15.04
CA LEU A 275 16.56 9.08 13.93
C LEU A 275 17.09 7.63 13.89
N GLY A 276 17.41 7.06 15.06
CA GLY A 276 17.92 5.69 15.18
C GLY A 276 16.87 4.62 14.90
N GLY A 277 15.58 4.90 15.03
CA GLY A 277 14.48 3.99 14.68
C GLY A 277 14.45 3.70 13.19
N ALA A 278 14.63 4.71 12.36
CA ALA A 278 14.72 4.61 10.91
C ALA A 278 15.90 3.74 10.45
N ARG A 279 17.08 3.94 11.06
CA ARG A 279 18.29 3.17 10.75
C ARG A 279 18.24 1.72 11.23
N ARG A 280 17.57 1.41 12.35
CA ARG A 280 17.44 0.04 12.89
C ARG A 280 16.41 -0.81 12.16
N ALA A 281 15.53 -0.20 11.39
CA ALA A 281 14.65 -0.89 10.45
C ALA A 281 15.43 -1.42 9.22
N GLY A 282 16.76 -1.25 9.21
CA GLY A 282 17.69 -1.69 8.18
C GLY A 282 17.32 -3.04 7.58
N ILE A 283 17.52 -3.15 6.30
CA ILE A 283 17.35 -4.30 5.40
C ILE A 283 17.11 -5.61 6.16
N ARG A 284 15.88 -5.81 6.64
CA ARG A 284 15.45 -7.15 7.05
C ARG A 284 14.91 -7.81 5.81
N LEU A 285 15.57 -8.89 5.41
CA LEU A 285 15.02 -9.83 4.46
C LEU A 285 13.66 -10.29 4.99
N SER A 286 12.61 -9.64 4.56
CA SER A 286 11.25 -10.14 4.74
C SER A 286 11.03 -11.23 3.72
N HIS A 287 10.37 -12.32 4.11
CA HIS A 287 10.06 -13.40 3.20
C HIS A 287 8.60 -13.25 2.76
N ALA A 288 8.38 -12.79 1.53
CA ALA A 288 7.06 -12.86 0.94
C ALA A 288 6.73 -14.29 0.52
N ARG A 289 5.54 -14.76 0.86
CA ARG A 289 5.01 -16.04 0.39
C ARG A 289 4.50 -15.85 -1.04
N VAL A 290 5.32 -16.21 -2.02
CA VAL A 290 4.92 -16.17 -3.43
C VAL A 290 4.40 -17.55 -3.82
N PRO A 291 3.18 -17.67 -4.38
CA PRO A 291 2.66 -18.94 -4.82
C PRO A 291 3.53 -19.52 -5.95
N ILE A 292 3.82 -20.83 -5.88
CA ILE A 292 4.59 -21.52 -6.93
C ILE A 292 3.64 -21.88 -8.05
N ASP A 293 3.75 -21.17 -9.17
CA ASP A 293 2.97 -21.41 -10.37
C ASP A 293 3.36 -22.76 -11.01
N ARG A 294 2.36 -23.57 -11.38
CA ARG A 294 2.50 -24.90 -12.00
C ARG A 294 1.85 -24.98 -13.37
N TYR A 295 1.66 -23.84 -14.04
CA TYR A 295 1.05 -23.78 -15.38
C TYR A 295 1.86 -24.51 -16.46
N GLN A 296 3.15 -24.77 -16.20
CA GLN A 296 4.05 -25.45 -17.13
C GLN A 296 3.58 -26.88 -17.46
N TRP A 297 3.03 -27.60 -16.48
CA TRP A 297 2.57 -28.99 -16.69
C TRP A 297 1.35 -29.09 -17.62
N PRO A 298 0.26 -28.37 -17.38
CA PRO A 298 -0.86 -28.37 -18.32
C PRO A 298 -0.49 -27.75 -19.67
N LEU A 299 0.42 -26.77 -19.72
CA LEU A 299 0.89 -26.20 -20.97
C LEU A 299 1.70 -27.21 -21.81
N ALA A 300 2.59 -27.98 -21.18
CA ALA A 300 3.31 -29.07 -21.84
C ALA A 300 2.35 -30.11 -22.36
N LEU A 301 1.33 -30.52 -21.60
CA LEU A 301 0.30 -31.47 -22.05
C LEU A 301 -0.46 -30.90 -23.26
N ALA A 302 -0.82 -29.62 -23.26
CA ALA A 302 -1.49 -28.98 -24.41
C ALA A 302 -0.60 -29.02 -25.66
N PHE A 303 0.70 -28.71 -25.51
CA PHE A 303 1.66 -28.72 -26.60
C PHE A 303 1.80 -30.13 -27.23
N PHE A 304 1.97 -31.18 -26.43
CA PHE A 304 2.10 -32.55 -26.93
C PHE A 304 0.79 -33.06 -27.54
N ALA A 305 -0.35 -32.68 -27.00
CA ALA A 305 -1.65 -33.02 -27.58
C ALA A 305 -1.85 -32.34 -28.95
N LEU A 306 -1.44 -31.08 -29.13
CA LEU A 306 -1.46 -30.39 -30.41
C LEU A 306 -0.51 -31.03 -31.40
N LEU A 307 0.71 -31.35 -30.97
CA LEU A 307 1.70 -32.02 -31.81
C LEU A 307 1.18 -33.38 -32.29
N GLY A 308 0.65 -34.20 -31.39
CA GLY A 308 0.02 -35.49 -31.73
C GLY A 308 -1.15 -35.36 -32.70
N GLY A 309 -2.03 -34.36 -32.48
CA GLY A 309 -3.13 -34.03 -33.38
C GLY A 309 -2.69 -33.56 -34.76
N SER A 310 -1.54 -32.89 -34.85
CA SER A 310 -0.93 -32.49 -36.13
C SER A 310 -0.32 -33.68 -36.88
N LEU A 311 0.45 -34.52 -36.17
CA LEU A 311 1.06 -35.73 -36.76
C LEU A 311 0.02 -36.73 -37.24
N ALA A 312 -1.10 -36.92 -36.50
CA ALA A 312 -2.21 -37.76 -36.92
C ALA A 312 -2.86 -37.31 -38.23
N ASN A 313 -2.61 -36.08 -38.70
CA ASN A 313 -3.07 -35.56 -39.96
C ASN A 313 -2.11 -35.85 -41.13
N ARG A 314 -0.77 -35.86 -40.86
CA ARG A 314 0.27 -36.02 -41.91
C ARG A 314 0.47 -37.44 -42.43
N GLY A 315 0.03 -38.44 -41.70
CA GLY A 315 0.17 -39.86 -42.11
C GLY A 315 -0.78 -40.31 -43.23
N ALA A 316 -1.15 -39.40 -44.16
CA ALA A 316 -2.12 -39.68 -45.22
C ALA A 316 -1.77 -38.94 -46.56
N GLU A 317 -0.55 -38.56 -46.71
CA GLU A 317 0.09 -38.29 -48.00
C GLU A 317 1.05 -39.43 -48.31
#